data_5bf5c6d617445094ef01ce1152d8071f
#
_entry.id   5bf5c6d617445094ef01ce1152d8071f
#
_cell.length_a   1.000
_cell.length_b   1.000
_cell.length_c   1.000
_cell.angle_alpha   90.00
_cell.angle_beta   90.00
_cell.angle_gamma   90.00
#
_symmetry.space_group_name_H-M   'P 1'
#
loop_
_entity.id
_entity.type
_entity.pdbx_description
1 polymer ?
#
loop_
_entity_poly.entity_id
_entity_poly.type
_entity_poly.pdbx_seq_one_letter_code
_entity_poly.pdbx_strand_id
1 'polypeptide(L)'
;MTAEPPVPVIDMWAPFVPSAEIIDDLRAGFPTELLSYFEVFTKTTISAEQFSAYVETRRWTDDQLLDSLDSAGITRSLITGFDEKSTCGVTFVNNAPVAALAGRYPDRFIPFAGADIMVGSAAVDEFERWVVEHGFRGLSLRPFMIGRPATDPAYFPFYAKCVELGVPLSIHTSANWTRTRPSDLGHPRHIDDIACRFPELTILMSHGGYPWVLEACLIAWKHPNVYLELAAHRPKYFTSPGAGWEPLMRFGRTTIRNKIIYGTGAFLINRPYTQLCDEMRALPLQREVLEDWLWGNAARLLQRDR
;
A
#
# COMPACT_ATOMS: atom_id res chain seq x y z
N MET A 1 14.39 28.54 -22.11
CA MET A 1 14.61 27.16 -21.62
C MET A 1 13.23 26.62 -21.29
N THR A 2 12.72 25.65 -22.01
CA THR A 2 11.46 24.95 -21.64
C THR A 2 11.75 24.17 -20.37
N ALA A 3 10.93 24.37 -19.33
CA ALA A 3 11.04 23.59 -18.10
C ALA A 3 10.90 22.09 -18.46
N GLU A 4 11.77 21.26 -17.93
CA GLU A 4 11.63 19.81 -18.09
C GLU A 4 10.29 19.33 -17.55
N PRO A 5 9.64 18.37 -18.22
CA PRO A 5 8.37 17.84 -17.73
C PRO A 5 8.53 17.24 -16.34
N PRO A 6 7.48 17.30 -15.50
CA PRO A 6 7.51 16.69 -14.17
C PRO A 6 7.71 15.17 -14.29
N VAL A 7 8.43 14.59 -13.33
CA VAL A 7 8.61 13.12 -13.25
C VAL A 7 7.24 12.46 -13.09
N PRO A 8 6.89 11.49 -13.95
CA PRO A 8 5.64 10.75 -13.82
C PRO A 8 5.63 9.89 -12.54
N VAL A 9 4.45 9.46 -12.12
CA VAL A 9 4.26 8.70 -10.89
C VAL A 9 3.55 7.39 -11.19
N ILE A 10 4.04 6.28 -10.62
CA ILE A 10 3.26 5.07 -10.36
C ILE A 10 2.96 5.08 -8.86
N ASP A 11 1.69 5.28 -8.51
CA ASP A 11 1.25 5.26 -7.11
C ASP A 11 1.06 3.82 -6.65
N MET A 12 1.99 3.30 -5.89
CA MET A 12 2.01 1.89 -5.48
C MET A 12 1.24 1.63 -4.18
N TRP A 13 0.40 2.58 -3.75
CA TRP A 13 -0.54 2.36 -2.65
C TRP A 13 -1.70 3.37 -2.65
N ALA A 14 -2.76 3.04 -3.35
CA ALA A 14 -4.01 3.80 -3.40
C ALA A 14 -5.24 2.89 -3.18
N PRO A 15 -5.35 2.20 -2.03
CA PRO A 15 -6.37 1.17 -1.81
C PRO A 15 -7.80 1.72 -1.80
N PHE A 16 -7.95 2.97 -1.37
CA PHE A 16 -9.24 3.60 -1.19
C PHE A 16 -9.44 4.72 -2.21
N VAL A 17 -9.32 4.38 -3.49
CA VAL A 17 -9.69 5.37 -4.53
C VAL A 17 -11.19 5.70 -4.40
N PRO A 18 -11.58 6.96 -4.59
CA PRO A 18 -12.94 7.42 -4.35
C PRO A 18 -13.94 7.05 -5.47
N SER A 19 -13.76 5.87 -6.11
CA SER A 19 -14.71 5.33 -7.08
C SER A 19 -16.02 4.89 -6.42
N ALA A 20 -17.10 4.82 -7.21
CA ALA A 20 -18.41 4.46 -6.69
C ALA A 20 -18.38 3.10 -5.97
N GLU A 21 -17.77 2.09 -6.58
CA GLU A 21 -17.75 0.72 -6.07
C GLU A 21 -16.96 0.59 -4.76
N ILE A 22 -15.81 1.25 -4.67
CA ILE A 22 -14.98 1.23 -3.44
C ILE A 22 -15.69 2.00 -2.32
N ILE A 23 -16.34 3.12 -2.65
CA ILE A 23 -17.13 3.86 -1.66
C ILE A 23 -18.32 3.05 -1.15
N ASP A 24 -18.99 2.30 -2.01
CA ASP A 24 -20.10 1.43 -1.59
C ASP A 24 -19.64 0.33 -0.62
N ASP A 25 -18.51 -0.31 -0.87
CA ASP A 25 -17.90 -1.27 0.04
C ASP A 25 -17.55 -0.63 1.40
N LEU A 26 -16.85 0.52 1.39
CA LEU A 26 -16.50 1.24 2.62
C LEU A 26 -17.71 1.64 3.46
N ARG A 27 -18.85 1.87 2.82
CA ARG A 27 -20.13 2.17 3.51
C ARG A 27 -20.84 0.93 4.02
N ALA A 28 -20.73 -0.19 3.31
CA ALA A 28 -21.38 -1.44 3.68
C ALA A 28 -20.77 -2.08 4.93
N GLY A 29 -19.47 -1.92 5.15
CA GLY A 29 -18.78 -2.47 6.30
C GLY A 29 -17.47 -1.79 6.61
N PHE A 30 -17.35 -1.24 7.82
CA PHE A 30 -16.12 -0.65 8.31
C PHE A 30 -15.70 -1.32 9.62
N PRO A 31 -14.51 -1.93 9.69
CA PRO A 31 -14.04 -2.54 10.92
C PRO A 31 -13.93 -1.52 12.05
N THR A 32 -14.52 -1.82 13.20
CA THR A 32 -14.51 -0.92 14.37
C THR A 32 -13.10 -0.61 14.85
N GLU A 33 -12.17 -1.54 14.63
CA GLU A 33 -10.74 -1.36 14.89
C GLU A 33 -10.17 -0.15 14.15
N LEU A 34 -10.66 0.14 12.94
CA LEU A 34 -10.18 1.27 12.13
C LEU A 34 -10.84 2.60 12.50
N LEU A 35 -11.95 2.63 13.25
CA LEU A 35 -12.51 3.87 13.75
C LEU A 35 -11.52 4.59 14.67
N SER A 36 -10.67 3.85 15.39
CA SER A 36 -9.61 4.43 16.21
C SER A 36 -8.54 5.15 15.38
N TYR A 37 -8.27 4.73 14.15
CA TYR A 37 -7.42 5.47 13.21
C TYR A 37 -8.01 6.85 12.92
N PHE A 38 -9.30 6.88 12.59
CA PHE A 38 -9.99 8.15 12.31
C PHE A 38 -9.91 9.07 13.50
N GLU A 39 -10.18 8.58 14.71
CA GLU A 39 -10.10 9.33 15.95
C GLU A 39 -8.70 9.90 16.22
N VAL A 40 -7.65 9.08 16.04
CA VAL A 40 -6.26 9.52 16.23
C VAL A 40 -5.89 10.66 15.29
N PHE A 41 -6.28 10.57 14.02
CA PHE A 41 -5.91 11.56 13.00
C PHE A 41 -6.77 12.82 13.02
N THR A 42 -8.07 12.68 13.32
CA THR A 42 -9.01 13.82 13.29
C THR A 42 -9.26 14.42 14.67
N LYS A 43 -8.88 13.72 15.75
CA LYS A 43 -9.21 14.06 17.14
C LYS A 43 -10.71 14.04 17.42
N THR A 44 -11.48 13.32 16.59
CA THR A 44 -12.94 13.24 16.69
C THR A 44 -13.35 11.78 16.71
N THR A 45 -14.06 11.37 17.75
CA THR A 45 -14.72 10.06 17.80
C THR A 45 -15.95 10.11 16.91
N ILE A 46 -16.08 9.11 16.02
CA ILE A 46 -17.23 8.99 15.12
C ILE A 46 -17.85 7.59 15.21
N SER A 47 -19.16 7.53 14.98
CA SER A 47 -19.85 6.25 14.82
C SER A 47 -19.64 5.66 13.42
N ALA A 48 -20.02 4.39 13.23
CA ALA A 48 -19.99 3.75 11.91
C ALA A 48 -20.90 4.49 10.90
N GLU A 49 -22.06 4.97 11.33
CA GLU A 49 -22.97 5.76 10.48
C GLU A 49 -22.35 7.10 10.08
N GLN A 50 -21.69 7.79 11.01
CA GLN A 50 -21.01 9.05 10.73
C GLN A 50 -19.83 8.82 9.76
N PHE A 51 -19.10 7.71 9.92
CA PHE A 51 -18.06 7.32 8.98
C PHE A 51 -18.63 7.03 7.59
N SER A 52 -19.71 6.25 7.50
CA SER A 52 -20.40 5.96 6.24
C SER A 52 -20.85 7.26 5.53
N ALA A 53 -21.42 8.21 6.26
CA ALA A 53 -21.81 9.51 5.71
C ALA A 53 -20.58 10.33 5.24
N TYR A 54 -19.49 10.31 6.01
CA TYR A 54 -18.23 10.96 5.63
C TYR A 54 -17.65 10.38 4.34
N VAL A 55 -17.61 9.06 4.22
CA VAL A 55 -17.05 8.38 3.03
C VAL A 55 -17.87 8.71 1.78
N GLU A 56 -19.21 8.82 1.91
CA GLU A 56 -20.07 9.22 0.80
C GLU A 56 -19.71 10.60 0.25
N THR A 57 -19.30 11.55 1.09
CA THR A 57 -18.85 12.87 0.61
C THR A 57 -17.59 12.83 -0.24
N ARG A 58 -16.93 11.66 -0.31
CA ARG A 58 -15.71 11.40 -1.08
C ARG A 58 -15.94 10.65 -2.37
N ARG A 59 -17.20 10.35 -2.70
CA ARG A 59 -17.55 9.68 -3.95
C ARG A 59 -17.26 10.56 -5.15
N TRP A 60 -16.48 10.05 -6.08
CA TRP A 60 -16.17 10.69 -7.35
C TRP A 60 -16.74 9.88 -8.51
N THR A 61 -16.99 10.56 -9.63
CA THR A 61 -17.16 9.89 -10.91
C THR A 61 -15.81 9.37 -11.42
N ASP A 62 -15.85 8.44 -12.35
CA ASP A 62 -14.61 7.94 -12.97
C ASP A 62 -13.80 9.08 -13.62
N ASP A 63 -14.47 10.04 -14.29
CA ASP A 63 -13.79 11.20 -14.87
C ASP A 63 -13.09 12.05 -13.80
N GLN A 64 -13.77 12.35 -12.68
CA GLN A 64 -13.16 13.09 -11.56
C GLN A 64 -11.95 12.36 -10.97
N LEU A 65 -12.01 11.03 -10.85
CA LEU A 65 -10.89 10.22 -10.39
C LEU A 65 -9.72 10.31 -11.37
N LEU A 66 -9.96 10.06 -12.65
CA LEU A 66 -8.92 10.08 -13.69
C LEU A 66 -8.29 11.47 -13.82
N ASP A 67 -9.10 12.53 -13.87
CA ASP A 67 -8.63 13.91 -13.93
C ASP A 67 -7.75 14.27 -12.72
N SER A 68 -8.10 13.78 -11.54
CA SER A 68 -7.31 14.01 -10.33
C SER A 68 -5.96 13.29 -10.36
N LEU A 69 -5.92 12.05 -10.88
CA LEU A 69 -4.68 11.31 -11.09
C LEU A 69 -3.80 11.99 -12.14
N ASP A 70 -4.40 12.39 -13.28
CA ASP A 70 -3.68 13.06 -14.37
C ASP A 70 -3.10 14.40 -13.93
N SER A 71 -3.87 15.20 -13.18
CA SER A 71 -3.41 16.47 -12.62
C SER A 71 -2.22 16.30 -11.67
N ALA A 72 -2.08 15.15 -11.02
CA ALA A 72 -0.95 14.80 -10.17
C ALA A 72 0.24 14.17 -10.93
N GLY A 73 0.06 13.87 -12.23
CA GLY A 73 1.02 13.12 -13.04
C GLY A 73 1.10 11.65 -12.68
N ILE A 74 0.03 11.09 -12.09
CA ILE A 74 -0.05 9.66 -11.74
C ILE A 74 -0.53 8.90 -12.98
N THR A 75 0.36 8.11 -13.54
CA THR A 75 0.09 7.31 -14.74
C THR A 75 -0.63 6.00 -14.41
N ARG A 76 -0.30 5.39 -13.27
CA ARG A 76 -0.91 4.16 -12.78
C ARG A 76 -1.02 4.18 -11.27
N SER A 77 -2.06 3.50 -10.73
CA SER A 77 -2.26 3.37 -9.28
C SER A 77 -2.52 1.92 -8.88
N LEU A 78 -1.83 1.46 -7.84
CA LEU A 78 -2.14 0.19 -7.18
C LEU A 78 -3.39 0.37 -6.33
N ILE A 79 -4.41 -0.45 -6.62
CA ILE A 79 -5.66 -0.56 -5.86
C ILE A 79 -5.76 -1.97 -5.28
N THR A 80 -6.36 -2.12 -4.10
CA THR A 80 -6.34 -3.43 -3.43
C THR A 80 -7.63 -3.73 -2.69
N GLY A 81 -8.00 -5.01 -2.69
CA GLY A 81 -8.95 -5.56 -1.74
C GLY A 81 -8.33 -5.69 -0.35
N PHE A 82 -9.19 -5.71 0.66
CA PHE A 82 -8.83 -6.01 2.06
C PHE A 82 -9.90 -6.92 2.66
N ASP A 83 -9.55 -8.18 2.85
CA ASP A 83 -10.44 -9.17 3.44
C ASP A 83 -9.86 -9.74 4.73
N GLU A 84 -10.41 -9.32 5.85
CA GLU A 84 -10.14 -9.85 7.18
C GLU A 84 -11.45 -10.20 7.90
N LYS A 85 -12.44 -10.68 7.16
CA LYS A 85 -13.78 -10.92 7.66
C LYS A 85 -13.81 -11.85 8.88
N SER A 86 -13.02 -12.91 8.88
CA SER A 86 -12.94 -13.84 10.02
C SER A 86 -12.47 -13.18 11.32
N THR A 87 -11.70 -12.10 11.22
CA THR A 87 -11.14 -11.40 12.40
C THR A 87 -11.94 -10.15 12.76
N CYS A 88 -12.39 -9.40 11.74
CA CYS A 88 -13.04 -8.09 11.93
C CYS A 88 -14.56 -8.14 11.73
N GLY A 89 -15.12 -9.28 11.33
CA GLY A 89 -16.56 -9.45 11.08
C GLY A 89 -17.04 -8.91 9.73
N VAL A 90 -16.21 -8.14 9.02
CA VAL A 90 -16.54 -7.52 7.73
C VAL A 90 -15.38 -7.63 6.77
N THR A 91 -15.67 -7.68 5.47
CA THR A 91 -14.69 -7.40 4.41
C THR A 91 -14.68 -5.90 4.18
N PHE A 92 -13.50 -5.30 4.24
CA PHE A 92 -13.36 -3.84 4.20
C PHE A 92 -13.43 -3.29 2.77
N VAL A 93 -12.73 -3.93 1.83
CA VAL A 93 -12.82 -3.69 0.38
C VAL A 93 -12.78 -5.04 -0.31
N ASN A 94 -13.86 -5.40 -1.00
CA ASN A 94 -13.92 -6.67 -1.73
C ASN A 94 -13.03 -6.64 -2.99
N ASN A 95 -12.58 -7.81 -3.42
CA ASN A 95 -11.79 -7.92 -4.66
C ASN A 95 -12.64 -7.62 -5.92
N ALA A 96 -13.95 -7.90 -5.89
CA ALA A 96 -14.81 -7.70 -7.06
C ALA A 96 -14.91 -6.23 -7.51
N PRO A 97 -15.15 -5.21 -6.65
CA PRO A 97 -15.06 -3.81 -7.02
C PRO A 97 -13.68 -3.40 -7.56
N VAL A 98 -12.59 -3.94 -6.97
CA VAL A 98 -11.23 -3.70 -7.45
C VAL A 98 -11.04 -4.25 -8.86
N ALA A 99 -11.52 -5.48 -9.11
CA ALA A 99 -11.50 -6.09 -10.45
C ALA A 99 -12.32 -5.28 -11.46
N ALA A 100 -13.51 -4.82 -11.08
CA ALA A 100 -14.38 -4.04 -11.95
C ALA A 100 -13.72 -2.72 -12.39
N LEU A 101 -13.12 -1.98 -11.45
CA LEU A 101 -12.43 -0.73 -11.75
C LEU A 101 -11.18 -0.97 -12.61
N ALA A 102 -10.35 -1.96 -12.25
CA ALA A 102 -9.17 -2.31 -13.02
C ALA A 102 -9.51 -2.82 -14.44
N GLY A 103 -10.60 -3.57 -14.59
CA GLY A 103 -11.09 -4.04 -15.89
C GLY A 103 -11.59 -2.93 -16.79
N ARG A 104 -12.19 -1.85 -16.24
CA ARG A 104 -12.58 -0.66 -17.03
C ARG A 104 -11.37 0.17 -17.48
N TYR A 105 -10.31 0.22 -16.65
CA TYR A 105 -9.13 1.06 -16.91
C TYR A 105 -7.83 0.27 -16.69
N PRO A 106 -7.54 -0.78 -17.51
CA PRO A 106 -6.43 -1.71 -17.28
C PRO A 106 -5.05 -1.06 -17.35
N ASP A 107 -4.93 0.06 -18.08
CA ASP A 107 -3.68 0.83 -18.17
C ASP A 107 -3.50 1.81 -16.99
N ARG A 108 -4.52 1.99 -16.16
CA ARG A 108 -4.51 2.98 -15.07
C ARG A 108 -4.45 2.34 -13.70
N PHE A 109 -5.01 1.15 -13.52
CA PHE A 109 -5.06 0.50 -12.21
C PHE A 109 -4.35 -0.84 -12.20
N ILE A 110 -3.66 -1.11 -11.08
CA ILE A 110 -2.90 -2.33 -10.80
C ILE A 110 -3.62 -3.01 -9.64
N PRO A 111 -4.44 -4.06 -9.88
CA PRO A 111 -5.21 -4.69 -8.82
C PRO A 111 -4.36 -5.65 -8.00
N PHE A 112 -4.38 -5.50 -6.66
CA PHE A 112 -3.86 -6.46 -5.71
C PHE A 112 -5.02 -7.07 -4.91
N ALA A 113 -4.98 -8.37 -4.66
CA ALA A 113 -6.03 -9.06 -3.92
C ALA A 113 -5.87 -8.89 -2.41
N GLY A 114 -6.97 -8.70 -1.71
CA GLY A 114 -7.06 -9.01 -0.28
C GLY A 114 -7.39 -10.48 -0.07
N ALA A 115 -6.95 -11.07 1.03
CA ALA A 115 -7.29 -12.45 1.39
C ALA A 115 -7.46 -12.61 2.90
N ASP A 116 -8.51 -13.32 3.31
CA ASP A 116 -8.70 -13.72 4.70
C ASP A 116 -7.89 -14.97 5.01
N ILE A 117 -6.70 -14.78 5.53
CA ILE A 117 -5.77 -15.88 5.81
C ILE A 117 -6.30 -16.90 6.82
N MET A 118 -7.27 -16.52 7.64
CA MET A 118 -7.85 -17.40 8.66
C MET A 118 -8.81 -18.44 8.07
N VAL A 119 -9.22 -18.27 6.82
CA VAL A 119 -10.03 -19.26 6.07
C VAL A 119 -9.20 -20.44 5.60
N GLY A 120 -7.88 -20.28 5.49
CA GLY A 120 -6.96 -21.35 5.09
C GLY A 120 -6.94 -21.62 3.58
N SER A 121 -6.90 -22.91 3.17
CA SER A 121 -6.70 -23.31 1.78
C SER A 121 -7.73 -22.74 0.81
N ALA A 122 -9.01 -22.65 1.22
CA ALA A 122 -10.05 -22.09 0.36
C ALA A 122 -9.77 -20.64 -0.04
N ALA A 123 -9.18 -19.82 0.87
CA ALA A 123 -8.78 -18.46 0.54
C ALA A 123 -7.51 -18.42 -0.33
N VAL A 124 -6.62 -19.41 -0.23
CA VAL A 124 -5.48 -19.54 -1.15
C VAL A 124 -5.96 -19.84 -2.57
N ASP A 125 -6.92 -20.77 -2.72
CA ASP A 125 -7.52 -21.12 -4.02
C ASP A 125 -8.28 -19.93 -4.61
N GLU A 126 -8.96 -19.15 -3.75
CA GLU A 126 -9.64 -17.93 -4.19
C GLU A 126 -8.64 -16.86 -4.64
N PHE A 127 -7.54 -16.66 -3.92
CA PHE A 127 -6.47 -15.74 -4.32
C PHE A 127 -5.88 -16.14 -5.69
N GLU A 128 -5.63 -17.42 -5.90
CA GLU A 128 -5.16 -17.93 -7.20
C GLU A 128 -6.13 -17.56 -8.32
N ARG A 129 -7.45 -17.76 -8.14
CA ARG A 129 -8.45 -17.37 -9.14
C ARG A 129 -8.41 -15.87 -9.43
N TRP A 130 -8.26 -15.00 -8.42
CA TRP A 130 -8.14 -13.55 -8.64
C TRP A 130 -6.93 -13.21 -9.52
N VAL A 131 -5.81 -13.89 -9.34
CA VAL A 131 -4.63 -13.67 -10.17
C VAL A 131 -4.83 -14.23 -11.59
N VAL A 132 -5.25 -15.48 -11.72
CA VAL A 132 -5.26 -16.21 -12.99
C VAL A 132 -6.44 -15.77 -13.88
N GLU A 133 -7.64 -15.61 -13.30
CA GLU A 133 -8.87 -15.36 -14.07
C GLU A 133 -9.20 -13.86 -14.17
N HIS A 134 -8.80 -13.05 -13.17
CA HIS A 134 -9.16 -11.63 -13.09
C HIS A 134 -7.95 -10.68 -13.23
N GLY A 135 -6.75 -11.20 -13.46
CA GLY A 135 -5.56 -10.42 -13.77
C GLY A 135 -5.00 -9.61 -12.59
N PHE A 136 -5.25 -10.04 -11.35
CA PHE A 136 -4.63 -9.43 -10.19
C PHE A 136 -3.12 -9.63 -10.22
N ARG A 137 -2.40 -8.60 -9.76
CA ARG A 137 -0.95 -8.48 -9.92
C ARG A 137 -0.19 -8.63 -8.59
N GLY A 138 -0.85 -9.03 -7.53
CA GLY A 138 -0.24 -9.22 -6.22
C GLY A 138 -1.25 -9.49 -5.12
N LEU A 139 -0.71 -9.71 -3.92
CA LEU A 139 -1.46 -9.90 -2.68
C LEU A 139 -1.19 -8.73 -1.72
N SER A 140 -2.22 -8.27 -1.00
CA SER A 140 -2.10 -7.23 0.02
C SER A 140 -2.58 -7.76 1.37
N LEU A 141 -1.72 -7.67 2.41
CA LEU A 141 -2.02 -8.20 3.74
C LEU A 141 -1.74 -7.15 4.84
N ARG A 142 -2.55 -7.20 5.89
CA ARG A 142 -2.45 -6.30 7.05
C ARG A 142 -2.38 -7.10 8.36
N PRO A 143 -1.19 -7.50 8.82
CA PRO A 143 -1.02 -8.34 10.03
C PRO A 143 -1.71 -7.80 11.28
N PHE A 144 -1.75 -6.48 11.45
CA PHE A 144 -2.41 -5.87 12.59
C PHE A 144 -3.94 -6.05 12.58
N MET A 145 -4.58 -6.08 11.41
CA MET A 145 -6.02 -6.37 11.30
C MET A 145 -6.33 -7.82 11.65
N ILE A 146 -5.46 -8.73 11.22
CA ILE A 146 -5.58 -10.16 11.50
C ILE A 146 -5.22 -10.46 12.98
N GLY A 147 -4.43 -9.61 13.62
CA GLY A 147 -3.99 -9.80 15.00
C GLY A 147 -2.88 -10.83 15.17
N ARG A 148 -2.18 -11.18 14.09
CA ARG A 148 -1.06 -12.14 14.06
C ARG A 148 0.15 -11.54 13.35
N PRO A 149 1.38 -11.75 13.85
CA PRO A 149 2.58 -11.26 13.15
C PRO A 149 2.71 -11.95 11.80
N ALA A 150 3.33 -11.27 10.84
CA ALA A 150 3.55 -11.81 9.50
C ALA A 150 4.34 -13.14 9.46
N THR A 151 5.01 -13.50 10.55
CA THR A 151 5.72 -14.76 10.73
C THR A 151 4.84 -15.93 11.21
N ASP A 152 3.54 -15.69 11.45
CA ASP A 152 2.61 -16.76 11.83
C ASP A 152 2.46 -17.75 10.66
N PRO A 153 2.52 -19.08 10.91
CA PRO A 153 2.42 -20.10 9.85
C PRO A 153 1.15 -20.02 9.00
N ALA A 154 0.07 -19.41 9.48
CA ALA A 154 -1.16 -19.23 8.69
C ALA A 154 -0.93 -18.40 7.40
N TYR A 155 0.09 -17.55 7.35
CA TYR A 155 0.46 -16.79 6.15
C TYR A 155 1.25 -17.60 5.13
N PHE A 156 1.97 -18.64 5.53
CA PHE A 156 2.95 -19.32 4.66
C PHE A 156 2.35 -19.90 3.38
N PRO A 157 1.14 -20.49 3.36
CA PRO A 157 0.52 -20.93 2.11
C PRO A 157 0.32 -19.80 1.10
N PHE A 158 0.00 -18.58 1.57
CA PHE A 158 -0.16 -17.42 0.71
C PHE A 158 1.19 -16.92 0.17
N TYR A 159 2.24 -16.95 0.99
CA TYR A 159 3.60 -16.60 0.55
C TYR A 159 4.10 -17.58 -0.51
N ALA A 160 3.91 -18.88 -0.29
CA ALA A 160 4.23 -19.90 -1.27
C ALA A 160 3.44 -19.72 -2.58
N LYS A 161 2.14 -19.39 -2.49
CA LYS A 161 1.30 -19.14 -3.68
C LYS A 161 1.74 -17.87 -4.42
N CYS A 162 2.15 -16.81 -3.74
CA CYS A 162 2.73 -15.62 -4.38
C CYS A 162 4.01 -15.98 -5.17
N VAL A 163 4.89 -16.82 -4.60
CA VAL A 163 6.09 -17.32 -5.29
C VAL A 163 5.71 -18.17 -6.51
N GLU A 164 4.77 -19.10 -6.35
CA GLU A 164 4.28 -19.97 -7.43
C GLU A 164 3.71 -19.16 -8.60
N LEU A 165 2.92 -18.14 -8.31
CA LEU A 165 2.28 -17.28 -9.32
C LEU A 165 3.20 -16.17 -9.84
N GLY A 166 4.40 -15.99 -9.26
CA GLY A 166 5.33 -14.93 -9.63
C GLY A 166 4.83 -13.53 -9.31
N VAL A 167 3.96 -13.36 -8.30
CA VAL A 167 3.38 -12.05 -7.95
C VAL A 167 3.89 -11.53 -6.60
N PRO A 168 4.04 -10.21 -6.42
CA PRO A 168 4.53 -9.61 -5.18
C PRO A 168 3.50 -9.64 -4.06
N LEU A 169 4.03 -9.61 -2.83
CA LEU A 169 3.29 -9.37 -1.60
C LEU A 169 3.46 -7.92 -1.15
N SER A 170 2.38 -7.16 -1.05
CA SER A 170 2.33 -5.89 -0.32
C SER A 170 1.88 -6.18 1.11
N ILE A 171 2.67 -5.81 2.10
CA ILE A 171 2.38 -6.11 3.49
C ILE A 171 2.57 -4.90 4.39
N HIS A 172 1.56 -4.61 5.21
CA HIS A 172 1.64 -3.50 6.17
C HIS A 172 2.83 -3.69 7.12
N THR A 173 3.76 -2.74 7.04
CA THR A 173 5.00 -2.74 7.81
C THR A 173 5.22 -1.35 8.40
N SER A 174 4.50 -1.05 9.46
CA SER A 174 4.63 0.19 10.25
C SER A 174 3.88 0.03 11.57
N ALA A 175 4.05 1.00 12.48
CA ALA A 175 3.16 1.08 13.64
C ALA A 175 1.71 1.21 13.17
N ASN A 176 0.81 0.47 13.79
CA ASN A 176 -0.62 0.64 13.59
C ASN A 176 -1.19 1.59 14.65
N TRP A 177 -2.31 2.23 14.33
CA TRP A 177 -2.96 3.21 15.21
C TRP A 177 -4.21 2.65 15.90
N THR A 178 -4.49 1.35 15.72
CA THR A 178 -5.59 0.72 16.45
C THR A 178 -5.19 0.50 17.91
N ARG A 179 -6.11 0.83 18.82
CA ARG A 179 -5.89 0.68 20.27
C ARG A 179 -6.04 -0.76 20.75
N THR A 180 -6.56 -1.64 19.91
CA THR A 180 -6.86 -3.05 20.24
C THR A 180 -5.75 -4.01 19.80
N ARG A 181 -4.71 -3.52 19.13
CA ARG A 181 -3.62 -4.34 18.58
C ARG A 181 -2.25 -3.76 18.90
N PRO A 182 -1.26 -4.57 19.26
CA PRO A 182 0.11 -4.10 19.49
C PRO A 182 0.73 -3.55 18.19
N SER A 183 1.51 -2.49 18.30
CA SER A 183 2.23 -1.91 17.16
C SER A 183 3.27 -2.87 16.56
N ASP A 184 3.80 -3.79 17.38
CA ASP A 184 4.78 -4.80 16.98
C ASP A 184 4.33 -5.70 15.81
N LEU A 185 3.04 -5.86 15.60
CA LEU A 185 2.51 -6.64 14.46
C LEU A 185 2.93 -6.09 13.09
N GLY A 186 3.30 -4.82 13.00
CA GLY A 186 3.86 -4.20 11.79
C GLY A 186 5.37 -3.96 11.86
N HIS A 187 6.09 -4.58 12.81
CA HIS A 187 7.53 -4.34 12.94
C HIS A 187 8.32 -4.97 11.78
N PRO A 188 9.28 -4.23 11.16
CA PRO A 188 10.09 -4.72 10.02
C PRO A 188 10.82 -6.04 10.27
N ARG A 189 11.20 -6.36 11.52
CA ARG A 189 11.85 -7.63 11.89
C ARG A 189 11.11 -8.87 11.38
N HIS A 190 9.78 -8.80 11.27
CA HIS A 190 8.98 -9.91 10.75
C HIS A 190 9.24 -10.13 9.26
N ILE A 191 9.53 -9.05 8.53
CA ILE A 191 9.86 -9.13 7.09
C ILE A 191 11.24 -9.73 6.88
N ASP A 192 12.20 -9.45 7.77
CA ASP A 192 13.53 -10.09 7.73
C ASP A 192 13.42 -11.61 7.81
N ASP A 193 12.63 -12.13 8.74
CA ASP A 193 12.40 -13.58 8.89
C ASP A 193 11.70 -14.18 7.66
N ILE A 194 10.66 -13.52 7.13
CA ILE A 194 9.95 -13.98 5.94
C ILE A 194 10.88 -14.00 4.73
N ALA A 195 11.66 -12.94 4.50
CA ALA A 195 12.57 -12.85 3.38
C ALA A 195 13.67 -13.91 3.41
N CYS A 196 14.10 -14.36 4.62
CA CYS A 196 15.00 -15.48 4.79
C CYS A 196 14.34 -16.83 4.44
N ARG A 197 13.06 -17.00 4.75
CA ARG A 197 12.32 -18.26 4.51
C ARG A 197 11.82 -18.38 3.07
N PHE A 198 11.49 -17.25 2.44
CA PHE A 198 10.94 -17.15 1.09
C PHE A 198 11.79 -16.20 0.23
N PRO A 199 13.04 -16.57 -0.11
CA PRO A 199 13.96 -15.69 -0.83
C PRO A 199 13.49 -15.31 -2.25
N GLU A 200 12.59 -16.09 -2.84
CA GLU A 200 11.98 -15.80 -4.15
C GLU A 200 10.77 -14.86 -4.05
N LEU A 201 10.19 -14.68 -2.85
CA LEU A 201 9.02 -13.83 -2.66
C LEU A 201 9.41 -12.34 -2.78
N THR A 202 8.87 -11.63 -3.74
CA THR A 202 8.99 -10.17 -3.80
C THR A 202 8.10 -9.52 -2.74
N ILE A 203 8.69 -8.74 -1.85
CA ILE A 203 7.99 -8.14 -0.70
C ILE A 203 8.04 -6.61 -0.78
N LEU A 204 6.88 -5.97 -0.72
CA LEU A 204 6.71 -4.53 -0.54
C LEU A 204 6.39 -4.24 0.92
N MET A 205 7.36 -3.70 1.68
CA MET A 205 7.13 -3.19 3.03
C MET A 205 6.38 -1.87 2.94
N SER A 206 5.07 -1.88 3.19
CA SER A 206 4.26 -0.67 3.08
C SER A 206 4.52 0.30 4.23
N HIS A 207 4.40 1.61 3.94
CA HIS A 207 4.51 2.72 4.89
C HIS A 207 5.92 2.98 5.45
N GLY A 208 6.97 2.61 4.70
CA GLY A 208 8.34 2.95 5.03
C GLY A 208 8.91 2.36 6.32
N GLY A 209 8.21 1.40 6.92
CA GLY A 209 8.61 0.82 8.21
C GLY A 209 8.46 1.77 9.40
N TYR A 210 7.78 2.91 9.25
CA TYR A 210 7.70 3.93 10.29
C TYR A 210 7.09 3.41 11.60
N PRO A 211 7.66 3.68 12.79
CA PRO A 211 8.84 4.54 13.06
C PRO A 211 10.19 3.83 12.96
N TRP A 212 10.26 2.55 12.61
CA TRP A 212 11.49 1.73 12.54
C TRP A 212 12.20 1.85 11.17
N VAL A 213 12.31 3.09 10.67
CA VAL A 213 12.80 3.37 9.31
C VAL A 213 14.23 2.89 9.09
N LEU A 214 15.11 2.98 10.10
CA LEU A 214 16.48 2.48 10.01
C LEU A 214 16.54 0.97 9.79
N GLU A 215 15.72 0.22 10.54
CA GLU A 215 15.64 -1.24 10.40
C GLU A 215 15.03 -1.63 9.06
N ALA A 216 13.98 -0.93 8.62
CA ALA A 216 13.39 -1.16 7.31
C ALA A 216 14.39 -0.91 6.18
N CYS A 217 15.21 0.14 6.26
CA CYS A 217 16.30 0.38 5.31
C CYS A 217 17.34 -0.73 5.33
N LEU A 218 17.73 -1.23 6.51
CA LEU A 218 18.66 -2.36 6.64
C LEU A 218 18.13 -3.62 5.98
N ILE A 219 16.85 -3.93 6.19
CA ILE A 219 16.19 -5.12 5.63
C ILE A 219 16.11 -5.02 4.11
N ALA A 220 15.72 -3.86 3.57
CA ALA A 220 15.71 -3.61 2.14
C ALA A 220 17.13 -3.68 1.51
N TRP A 221 18.17 -3.35 2.27
CA TRP A 221 19.56 -3.48 1.85
C TRP A 221 20.02 -4.94 1.85
N LYS A 222 19.70 -5.67 2.93
CA LYS A 222 20.08 -7.07 3.13
C LYS A 222 19.45 -8.01 2.10
N HIS A 223 18.17 -7.80 1.77
CA HIS A 223 17.39 -8.71 0.94
C HIS A 223 17.16 -8.16 -0.47
N PRO A 224 17.59 -8.88 -1.54
CA PRO A 224 17.42 -8.42 -2.92
C PRO A 224 15.95 -8.35 -3.37
N ASN A 225 15.06 -9.10 -2.73
CA ASN A 225 13.64 -9.24 -3.02
C ASN A 225 12.73 -8.34 -2.17
N VAL A 226 13.29 -7.47 -1.29
CA VAL A 226 12.51 -6.59 -0.41
C VAL A 226 12.61 -5.15 -0.88
N TYR A 227 11.47 -4.47 -0.92
CA TYR A 227 11.30 -3.07 -1.32
C TYR A 227 10.62 -2.28 -0.19
N LEU A 228 10.86 -0.97 -0.15
CA LEU A 228 10.30 -0.06 0.83
C LEU A 228 9.31 0.89 0.14
N GLU A 229 8.03 0.74 0.45
CA GLU A 229 6.95 1.57 -0.10
C GLU A 229 6.57 2.67 0.92
N LEU A 230 6.43 3.94 0.46
CA LEU A 230 6.41 5.13 1.32
C LEU A 230 5.02 5.74 1.55
N ALA A 231 3.93 5.06 1.22
CA ALA A 231 2.59 5.62 1.30
C ALA A 231 2.15 6.02 2.72
N ALA A 232 1.08 6.82 2.74
CA ALA A 232 0.40 7.29 3.94
C ALA A 232 1.24 8.20 4.85
N HIS A 233 2.33 8.74 4.32
CA HIS A 233 3.15 9.76 4.97
C HIS A 233 3.25 11.02 4.09
N ARG A 234 3.40 12.18 4.75
CA ARG A 234 3.60 13.46 4.06
C ARG A 234 5.08 13.59 3.66
N PRO A 235 5.43 13.62 2.36
CA PRO A 235 6.82 13.69 1.91
C PRO A 235 7.58 14.90 2.47
N LYS A 236 6.91 16.02 2.68
CA LYS A 236 7.52 17.23 3.27
C LYS A 236 8.18 16.99 4.64
N TYR A 237 7.77 15.94 5.36
CA TYR A 237 8.38 15.60 6.66
C TYR A 237 9.59 14.68 6.56
N PHE A 238 9.90 14.13 5.38
CA PHE A 238 11.05 13.23 5.22
C PHE A 238 12.39 13.93 5.47
N THR A 239 12.42 15.26 5.32
CA THR A 239 13.60 16.08 5.61
C THR A 239 13.54 16.84 6.92
N SER A 240 12.45 16.68 7.70
CA SER A 240 12.30 17.35 8.99
C SER A 240 13.23 16.72 10.04
N PRO A 241 14.10 17.48 10.71
CA PRO A 241 14.98 16.93 11.74
C PRO A 241 14.18 16.28 12.87
N GLY A 242 14.61 15.09 13.30
CA GLY A 242 13.96 14.33 14.36
C GLY A 242 12.63 13.68 13.97
N ALA A 243 12.23 13.71 12.70
CA ALA A 243 11.03 13.04 12.22
C ALA A 243 11.22 11.53 12.00
N GLY A 244 12.46 11.01 12.13
CA GLY A 244 12.75 9.57 12.01
C GLY A 244 12.96 9.10 10.57
N TRP A 245 12.96 10.00 9.58
CA TRP A 245 13.16 9.68 8.16
C TRP A 245 14.59 9.86 7.67
N GLU A 246 15.50 10.28 8.53
CA GLU A 246 16.91 10.50 8.20
C GLU A 246 17.59 9.27 7.57
N PRO A 247 17.32 8.02 8.03
CA PRO A 247 17.86 6.82 7.39
C PRO A 247 17.37 6.66 5.94
N LEU A 248 16.08 6.91 5.66
CA LEU A 248 15.56 6.89 4.29
C LEU A 248 16.30 7.92 3.41
N MET A 249 16.41 9.17 3.89
CA MET A 249 17.05 10.25 3.14
C MET A 249 18.55 10.02 2.94
N ARG A 250 19.18 9.22 3.79
CA ARG A 250 20.60 8.83 3.65
C ARG A 250 20.77 7.64 2.71
N PHE A 251 20.13 6.50 3.01
CA PHE A 251 20.35 5.24 2.31
C PHE A 251 19.51 5.12 1.02
N GLY A 252 18.32 5.69 1.02
CA GLY A 252 17.42 5.68 -0.14
C GLY A 252 17.96 6.43 -1.35
N ARG A 253 18.84 7.44 -1.14
CA ARG A 253 19.49 8.15 -2.26
C ARG A 253 20.65 7.39 -2.87
N THR A 254 21.17 6.39 -2.18
CA THR A 254 22.43 5.69 -2.52
C THR A 254 22.23 4.17 -2.50
N THR A 255 22.48 3.56 -1.36
CA THR A 255 22.61 2.11 -1.17
C THR A 255 21.37 1.32 -1.57
N ILE A 256 20.18 1.82 -1.22
CA ILE A 256 18.89 1.18 -1.53
C ILE A 256 18.06 2.03 -2.51
N ARG A 257 18.68 2.87 -3.33
CA ARG A 257 17.99 3.75 -4.27
C ARG A 257 16.99 3.00 -5.15
N ASN A 258 17.36 1.82 -5.61
CA ASN A 258 16.56 0.95 -6.47
C ASN A 258 15.51 0.11 -5.71
N LYS A 259 15.34 0.35 -4.41
CA LYS A 259 14.41 -0.35 -3.52
C LYS A 259 13.27 0.53 -3.02
N ILE A 260 13.35 1.84 -3.23
CA ILE A 260 12.33 2.78 -2.76
C ILE A 260 11.24 2.91 -3.79
N ILE A 261 10.00 2.77 -3.35
CA ILE A 261 8.80 2.86 -4.17
C ILE A 261 7.85 3.86 -3.52
N TYR A 262 7.24 4.72 -4.34
CA TYR A 262 6.31 5.72 -3.85
C TYR A 262 4.87 5.23 -3.92
N GLY A 263 4.12 5.56 -2.87
CA GLY A 263 2.67 5.47 -2.82
C GLY A 263 2.11 6.70 -2.12
N THR A 264 0.92 7.13 -2.48
CA THR A 264 0.34 8.34 -1.91
C THR A 264 -0.42 8.09 -0.60
N GLY A 265 -1.27 7.10 -0.57
CA GLY A 265 -2.22 6.92 0.52
C GLY A 265 -3.19 8.11 0.67
N ALA A 266 -3.46 8.81 -0.42
CA ALA A 266 -4.13 10.11 -0.46
C ALA A 266 -5.47 10.12 0.30
N PHE A 267 -6.29 9.11 0.11
CA PHE A 267 -7.57 8.96 0.80
C PHE A 267 -7.39 8.86 2.34
N LEU A 268 -6.47 8.01 2.78
CA LEU A 268 -6.25 7.73 4.20
C LEU A 268 -5.78 8.98 4.96
N ILE A 269 -4.80 9.70 4.40
CA ILE A 269 -4.27 10.92 5.04
C ILE A 269 -5.02 12.20 4.68
N ASN A 270 -6.12 12.06 3.93
CA ASN A 270 -7.00 13.15 3.52
C ASN A 270 -6.25 14.33 2.89
N ARG A 271 -5.51 14.05 1.81
CA ARG A 271 -4.77 15.07 1.05
C ARG A 271 -4.96 14.86 -0.45
N PRO A 272 -5.00 15.94 -1.25
CA PRO A 272 -5.02 15.83 -2.70
C PRO A 272 -3.80 15.08 -3.24
N TYR A 273 -3.98 14.29 -4.30
CA TYR A 273 -2.88 13.60 -5.00
C TYR A 273 -1.81 14.59 -5.48
N THR A 274 -2.23 15.73 -6.04
CA THR A 274 -1.32 16.78 -6.50
C THR A 274 -0.40 17.25 -5.38
N GLN A 275 -0.97 17.56 -4.20
CA GLN A 275 -0.19 18.01 -3.07
C GLN A 275 0.89 17.00 -2.66
N LEU A 276 0.54 15.71 -2.61
CA LEU A 276 1.48 14.66 -2.17
C LEU A 276 2.58 14.43 -3.19
N CYS A 277 2.23 14.42 -4.48
CA CYS A 277 3.21 14.29 -5.56
C CYS A 277 4.14 15.51 -5.65
N ASP A 278 3.62 16.72 -5.44
CA ASP A 278 4.42 17.94 -5.44
C ASP A 278 5.36 18.02 -4.24
N GLU A 279 4.91 17.60 -3.04
CA GLU A 279 5.79 17.47 -1.88
C GLU A 279 6.92 16.47 -2.12
N MET A 280 6.64 15.38 -2.84
CA MET A 280 7.66 14.39 -3.18
C MET A 280 8.67 14.94 -4.19
N ARG A 281 8.21 15.64 -5.23
CA ARG A 281 9.06 16.29 -6.23
C ARG A 281 9.89 17.43 -5.65
N ALA A 282 9.41 18.06 -4.57
CA ALA A 282 10.12 19.14 -3.87
C ALA A 282 11.21 18.66 -2.90
N LEU A 283 11.37 17.34 -2.71
CA LEU A 283 12.46 16.83 -1.87
C LEU A 283 13.81 17.17 -2.46
N PRO A 284 14.84 17.45 -1.62
CA PRO A 284 16.21 17.77 -2.08
C PRO A 284 16.95 16.51 -2.58
N LEU A 285 16.40 15.92 -3.64
CA LEU A 285 16.90 14.72 -4.29
C LEU A 285 17.36 15.07 -5.71
N GLN A 286 18.39 14.38 -6.20
CA GLN A 286 18.75 14.45 -7.61
C GLN A 286 17.60 13.90 -8.47
N ARG A 287 17.47 14.42 -9.69
CA ARG A 287 16.38 14.06 -10.60
C ARG A 287 16.29 12.54 -10.81
N GLU A 288 17.41 11.90 -11.02
CA GLU A 288 17.47 10.45 -11.27
C GLU A 288 17.00 9.63 -10.05
N VAL A 289 17.18 10.15 -8.83
CA VAL A 289 16.69 9.52 -7.60
C VAL A 289 15.17 9.66 -7.53
N LEU A 290 14.64 10.84 -7.85
CA LEU A 290 13.20 11.08 -7.92
C LEU A 290 12.54 10.20 -8.99
N GLU A 291 13.17 10.06 -10.16
CA GLU A 291 12.68 9.19 -11.24
C GLU A 291 12.61 7.73 -10.81
N ASP A 292 13.64 7.23 -10.11
CA ASP A 292 13.61 5.88 -9.56
C ASP A 292 12.51 5.69 -8.52
N TRP A 293 12.37 6.62 -7.58
CA TRP A 293 11.40 6.49 -6.47
C TRP A 293 9.96 6.64 -6.92
N LEU A 294 9.68 7.60 -7.83
CA LEU A 294 8.34 7.91 -8.28
C LEU A 294 7.82 6.95 -9.36
N TRP A 295 8.73 6.40 -10.17
CA TRP A 295 8.32 5.63 -11.35
C TRP A 295 9.21 4.41 -11.62
N GLY A 296 10.53 4.58 -11.73
CA GLY A 296 11.44 3.60 -12.30
C GLY A 296 11.47 2.28 -11.51
N ASN A 297 11.49 2.33 -10.17
CA ASN A 297 11.54 1.14 -9.34
C ASN A 297 10.22 0.34 -9.43
N ALA A 298 9.08 1.03 -9.38
CA ALA A 298 7.77 0.42 -9.54
C ALA A 298 7.60 -0.19 -10.95
N ALA A 299 8.02 0.52 -12.00
CA ALA A 299 7.97 0.02 -13.36
C ALA A 299 8.79 -1.27 -13.54
N ARG A 300 10.03 -1.31 -13.01
CA ARG A 300 10.89 -2.50 -13.05
C ARG A 300 10.28 -3.68 -12.27
N LEU A 301 9.67 -3.41 -11.13
CA LEU A 301 9.00 -4.43 -10.33
C LEU A 301 7.84 -5.04 -11.11
N LEU A 302 6.95 -4.22 -11.66
CA LEU A 302 5.76 -4.65 -12.39
C LEU A 302 6.08 -5.36 -13.73
N GLN A 303 7.29 -5.21 -14.28
CA GLN A 303 7.73 -5.90 -15.51
C GLN A 303 8.29 -7.31 -15.22
N ARG A 304 8.80 -7.56 -14.01
CA ARG A 304 9.32 -8.88 -13.62
C ARG A 304 8.25 -9.96 -13.56
N ASP A 305 7.00 -9.55 -13.48
CA ASP A 305 5.81 -10.40 -13.31
C ASP A 305 5.19 -10.84 -14.66
N ARG A 306 6.00 -10.91 -15.75
CA ARG A 306 5.56 -11.38 -17.07
C ARG A 306 6.37 -12.57 -17.54
#